data_fb30dd03befbc0f9882e4c119d3d8f44
#
_entry.id   fb30dd03befbc0f9882e4c119d3d8f44
#
_cell.length_a   1.000
_cell.length_b   1.000
_cell.length_c   1.000
_cell.angle_alpha   90.00
_cell.angle_beta   90.00
_cell.angle_gamma   90.00
#
_symmetry.space_group_name_H-M   'P 1'
#
loop_
_entity.id
_entity.type
_entity.pdbx_description
1 polymer ?
#
loop_
_entity_poly.entity_id
_entity_poly.type
_entity_poly.pdbx_seq_one_letter_code
_entity_poly.pdbx_strand_id
1 'polypeptide(L)'
;MTQSGWRKPTPELLQAERFAEVGEQLIIPKTRAIVATKNVAAAIGLKSQDLLLLDTFGAVTQPQDWEQGRRPIVWASNHFLTEQTGFSLATLRRHVRRLCEVGVISMKDSPNGKRWGRRDADGVIIEAYGFDLAPMAARAEEFEALYEHLQAERALCASLRNAITVTLRMIRAKIEKALDAGLRGPWANLQNVFRELLEGLPARSESEPDRVYRRSKSLEDRP
;
A
#
# COMPACT_ATOMS: atom_id res chain seq x y z
N MET A 1 -17.15 -13.11 -35.04
CA MET A 1 -17.79 -12.96 -33.72
C MET A 1 -16.68 -12.77 -32.69
N THR A 2 -16.39 -11.55 -32.30
CA THR A 2 -15.40 -11.25 -31.27
C THR A 2 -16.00 -11.61 -29.92
N GLN A 3 -15.47 -12.63 -29.25
CA GLN A 3 -15.80 -12.93 -27.86
C GLN A 3 -15.35 -11.76 -26.97
N SER A 4 -16.23 -10.79 -26.80
CA SER A 4 -16.10 -9.67 -25.92
C SER A 4 -16.41 -10.14 -24.50
N GLY A 5 -15.40 -10.30 -23.66
CA GLY A 5 -15.64 -10.44 -22.22
C GLY A 5 -14.67 -11.32 -21.43
N TRP A 6 -13.94 -12.23 -22.03
CA TRP A 6 -13.00 -13.09 -21.29
C TRP A 6 -11.66 -12.37 -21.14
N ARG A 7 -11.27 -12.13 -19.87
CA ARG A 7 -9.93 -11.63 -19.57
C ARG A 7 -8.93 -12.76 -19.81
N LYS A 8 -7.80 -12.41 -20.43
CA LYS A 8 -6.68 -13.34 -20.45
C LYS A 8 -6.19 -13.49 -19.00
N PRO A 9 -6.12 -14.72 -18.45
CA PRO A 9 -5.56 -14.94 -17.14
C PRO A 9 -4.09 -14.54 -17.15
N THR A 10 -3.68 -13.74 -16.15
CA THR A 10 -2.28 -13.43 -15.87
C THR A 10 -1.89 -14.07 -14.55
N PRO A 11 -0.59 -14.30 -14.29
CA PRO A 11 -0.14 -14.88 -13.02
C PRO A 11 -0.66 -14.11 -11.80
N GLU A 12 -0.70 -12.78 -11.88
CA GLU A 12 -1.17 -11.90 -10.81
C GLU A 12 -2.67 -12.09 -10.54
N LEU A 13 -3.48 -12.23 -11.59
CA LEU A 13 -4.91 -12.47 -11.45
C LEU A 13 -5.20 -13.83 -10.83
N LEU A 14 -4.45 -14.87 -11.23
CA LEU A 14 -4.55 -16.20 -10.62
C LEU A 14 -4.12 -16.20 -9.16
N GLN A 15 -3.10 -15.42 -8.81
CA GLN A 15 -2.68 -15.23 -7.42
C GLN A 15 -3.75 -14.52 -6.59
N ALA A 16 -4.36 -13.47 -7.14
CA ALA A 16 -5.46 -12.76 -6.47
C ALA A 16 -6.67 -13.68 -6.21
N GLU A 17 -6.96 -14.61 -7.13
CA GLU A 17 -8.02 -15.60 -6.95
C GLU A 17 -7.68 -16.59 -5.83
N ARG A 18 -6.44 -17.07 -5.74
CA ARG A 18 -5.98 -17.93 -4.63
C ARG A 18 -6.08 -17.18 -3.28
N PHE A 19 -5.73 -15.91 -3.23
CA PHE A 19 -5.94 -15.11 -2.03
C PHE A 19 -7.41 -15.00 -1.66
N ALA A 20 -8.33 -14.89 -2.65
CA ALA A 20 -9.74 -14.87 -2.37
C ALA A 20 -10.25 -16.20 -1.78
N GLU A 21 -9.77 -17.35 -2.27
CA GLU A 21 -10.07 -18.66 -1.71
C GLU A 21 -9.59 -18.81 -0.27
N VAL A 22 -8.37 -18.34 0.02
CA VAL A 22 -7.82 -18.32 1.39
C VAL A 22 -8.64 -17.39 2.28
N GLY A 23 -8.94 -16.18 1.80
CA GLY A 23 -9.69 -15.16 2.55
C GLY A 23 -11.10 -15.61 2.94
N GLU A 24 -11.76 -16.44 2.14
CA GLU A 24 -13.06 -17.04 2.45
C GLU A 24 -13.02 -17.91 3.72
N GLN A 25 -11.89 -18.52 4.02
CA GLN A 25 -11.74 -19.41 5.17
C GLN A 25 -11.33 -18.69 6.47
N LEU A 26 -11.01 -17.41 6.39
CA LEU A 26 -10.50 -16.63 7.51
C LEU A 26 -11.60 -15.83 8.22
N ILE A 27 -11.38 -15.58 9.51
CA ILE A 27 -12.24 -14.71 10.33
C ILE A 27 -11.52 -13.38 10.50
N ILE A 28 -11.60 -12.53 9.49
CA ILE A 28 -10.97 -11.20 9.50
C ILE A 28 -12.06 -10.13 9.36
N PRO A 29 -12.27 -9.28 10.38
CA PRO A 29 -13.27 -8.22 10.30
C PRO A 29 -12.99 -7.26 9.13
N LYS A 30 -14.04 -6.81 8.47
CA LYS A 30 -14.00 -5.83 7.37
C LYS A 30 -13.06 -4.66 7.65
N THR A 31 -13.19 -4.04 8.82
CA THR A 31 -12.39 -2.87 9.20
C THR A 31 -10.90 -3.21 9.27
N ARG A 32 -10.53 -4.37 9.84
CA ARG A 32 -9.15 -4.83 9.93
C ARG A 32 -8.54 -5.03 8.55
N ALA A 33 -9.22 -5.75 7.65
CA ALA A 33 -8.75 -6.02 6.30
C ALA A 33 -8.53 -4.72 5.49
N ILE A 34 -9.50 -3.79 5.54
CA ILE A 34 -9.41 -2.51 4.82
C ILE A 34 -8.30 -1.62 5.41
N VAL A 35 -8.21 -1.50 6.73
CA VAL A 35 -7.19 -0.66 7.40
C VAL A 35 -5.80 -1.22 7.15
N ALA A 36 -5.58 -2.53 7.29
CA ALA A 36 -4.30 -3.17 7.01
C ALA A 36 -3.82 -2.86 5.58
N THR A 37 -4.70 -3.02 4.58
CA THR A 37 -4.42 -2.68 3.17
C THR A 37 -4.06 -1.21 2.99
N LYS A 38 -4.81 -0.29 3.60
CA LYS A 38 -4.58 1.16 3.47
C LYS A 38 -3.26 1.59 4.09
N ASN A 39 -2.87 0.99 5.21
CA ASN A 39 -1.62 1.33 5.91
C ASN A 39 -0.37 1.04 5.07
N VAL A 40 -0.42 0.04 4.20
CA VAL A 40 0.71 -0.34 3.33
C VAL A 40 0.53 0.11 1.88
N ALA A 41 -0.54 0.82 1.56
CA ALA A 41 -0.94 1.17 0.20
C ALA A 41 0.22 1.72 -0.65
N ALA A 42 0.98 2.68 -0.11
CA ALA A 42 2.10 3.27 -0.81
C ALA A 42 3.24 2.26 -1.07
N ALA A 43 3.50 1.38 -0.12
CA ALA A 43 4.53 0.35 -0.23
C ALA A 43 4.20 -0.71 -1.29
N ILE A 44 2.92 -1.09 -1.40
CA ILE A 44 2.44 -2.03 -2.41
C ILE A 44 2.07 -1.37 -3.75
N GLY A 45 2.39 -0.08 -3.95
CA GLY A 45 2.22 0.63 -5.22
C GLY A 45 0.82 1.20 -5.48
N LEU A 46 -0.07 1.21 -4.49
CA LEU A 46 -1.38 1.86 -4.59
C LEU A 46 -1.27 3.38 -4.42
N LYS A 47 -2.16 4.10 -5.09
CA LYS A 47 -2.27 5.56 -5.07
C LYS A 47 -3.58 5.98 -4.37
N SER A 48 -3.70 7.26 -4.04
CA SER A 48 -4.89 7.81 -3.38
C SER A 48 -6.20 7.48 -4.11
N GLN A 49 -6.18 7.47 -5.44
CA GLN A 49 -7.35 7.13 -6.25
C GLN A 49 -7.71 5.63 -6.17
N ASP A 50 -6.73 4.74 -6.01
CA ASP A 50 -6.99 3.33 -5.76
C ASP A 50 -7.65 3.14 -4.40
N LEU A 51 -7.22 3.92 -3.38
CA LEU A 51 -7.84 3.91 -2.05
C LEU A 51 -9.27 4.45 -2.06
N LEU A 52 -9.55 5.50 -2.83
CA LEU A 52 -10.92 5.99 -3.00
C LEU A 52 -11.84 4.90 -3.56
N LEU A 53 -11.35 4.14 -4.54
CA LEU A 53 -12.12 3.03 -5.11
C LEU A 53 -12.30 1.89 -4.09
N LEU A 54 -11.26 1.56 -3.31
CA LEU A 54 -11.36 0.58 -2.23
C LEU A 54 -12.36 1.00 -1.15
N ASP A 55 -12.37 2.27 -0.76
CA ASP A 55 -13.34 2.80 0.19
C ASP A 55 -14.77 2.70 -0.36
N THR A 56 -14.96 3.01 -1.66
CA THR A 56 -16.24 2.85 -2.33
C THR A 56 -16.68 1.38 -2.36
N PHE A 57 -15.78 0.44 -2.63
CA PHE A 57 -16.09 -0.98 -2.56
C PHE A 57 -16.42 -1.41 -1.13
N GLY A 58 -15.62 -0.99 -0.16
CA GLY A 58 -15.87 -1.27 1.24
C GLY A 58 -17.26 -0.78 1.68
N ALA A 59 -17.65 0.43 1.29
CA ALA A 59 -18.91 1.03 1.70
C ALA A 59 -20.16 0.21 1.30
N VAL A 60 -20.10 -0.53 0.19
CA VAL A 60 -21.24 -1.35 -0.28
C VAL A 60 -21.24 -2.78 0.26
N THR A 61 -20.20 -3.20 0.98
CA THR A 61 -20.17 -4.49 1.68
C THR A 61 -20.71 -4.37 3.11
N GLN A 62 -21.32 -5.43 3.62
CA GLN A 62 -21.80 -5.51 4.99
C GLN A 62 -20.83 -6.28 5.88
N PRO A 63 -20.81 -6.09 7.22
CA PRO A 63 -19.91 -6.81 8.11
C PRO A 63 -20.03 -8.33 8.00
N GLN A 64 -21.26 -8.86 7.84
CA GLN A 64 -21.51 -10.30 7.71
C GLN A 64 -20.93 -10.89 6.41
N ASP A 65 -20.65 -10.09 5.39
CA ASP A 65 -20.01 -10.58 4.15
C ASP A 65 -18.56 -11.04 4.39
N TRP A 66 -17.95 -10.64 5.52
CA TRP A 66 -16.57 -10.91 5.92
C TRP A 66 -16.44 -12.04 6.97
N GLU A 67 -17.54 -12.75 7.24
CA GLU A 67 -17.53 -13.91 8.12
C GLU A 67 -16.94 -15.13 7.41
N GLN A 68 -16.45 -16.09 8.19
CA GLN A 68 -15.88 -17.34 7.67
C GLN A 68 -16.86 -18.06 6.72
N GLY A 69 -16.33 -18.55 5.62
CA GLY A 69 -17.12 -19.24 4.58
C GLY A 69 -17.91 -18.27 3.69
N ARG A 70 -17.66 -16.95 3.81
CA ARG A 70 -18.34 -15.93 3.00
C ARG A 70 -17.32 -15.10 2.23
N ARG A 71 -17.78 -14.51 1.14
CA ARG A 71 -16.94 -13.66 0.26
C ARG A 71 -17.60 -12.28 0.11
N PRO A 72 -16.91 -11.19 0.48
CA PRO A 72 -17.42 -9.83 0.33
C PRO A 72 -17.34 -9.40 -1.14
N ILE A 73 -18.34 -9.78 -1.93
CA ILE A 73 -18.40 -9.50 -3.37
C ILE A 73 -19.18 -8.23 -3.62
N VAL A 74 -18.61 -7.33 -4.44
CA VAL A 74 -19.20 -6.07 -4.87
C VAL A 74 -19.68 -6.20 -6.32
N TRP A 75 -21.00 -6.12 -6.53
CA TRP A 75 -21.63 -6.17 -7.86
C TRP A 75 -22.16 -4.82 -8.33
N ALA A 76 -21.69 -3.73 -7.73
CA ALA A 76 -22.06 -2.38 -8.10
C ALA A 76 -21.83 -2.11 -9.60
N SER A 77 -22.77 -1.39 -10.23
CA SER A 77 -22.67 -1.06 -11.65
C SER A 77 -21.52 -0.08 -11.94
N ASN A 78 -21.03 -0.07 -13.18
CA ASN A 78 -20.04 0.94 -13.57
C ASN A 78 -20.57 2.36 -13.40
N HIS A 79 -21.86 2.59 -13.67
CA HIS A 79 -22.49 3.90 -13.49
C HIS A 79 -22.41 4.34 -12.03
N PHE A 80 -22.84 3.51 -11.09
CA PHE A 80 -22.73 3.80 -9.66
C PHE A 80 -21.28 4.11 -9.25
N LEU A 81 -20.32 3.26 -9.66
CA LEU A 81 -18.93 3.45 -9.30
C LEU A 81 -18.30 4.73 -9.89
N THR A 82 -18.65 5.09 -11.13
CA THR A 82 -18.18 6.35 -11.75
C THR A 82 -18.82 7.57 -11.10
N GLU A 83 -20.06 7.48 -10.67
CA GLU A 83 -20.77 8.53 -9.95
C GLU A 83 -20.14 8.77 -8.56
N GLN A 84 -19.90 7.69 -7.80
CA GLN A 84 -19.32 7.79 -6.44
C GLN A 84 -17.86 8.25 -6.43
N THR A 85 -17.08 7.89 -7.44
CA THR A 85 -15.65 8.20 -7.49
C THR A 85 -15.29 9.43 -8.33
N GLY A 86 -16.19 9.88 -9.19
CA GLY A 86 -15.91 10.90 -10.21
C GLY A 86 -15.01 10.41 -11.35
N PHE A 87 -14.75 9.10 -11.45
CA PHE A 87 -13.85 8.55 -12.47
C PHE A 87 -14.57 8.37 -13.80
N SER A 88 -13.84 8.57 -14.91
CA SER A 88 -14.27 8.05 -16.20
C SER A 88 -14.25 6.52 -16.19
N LEU A 89 -15.03 5.88 -17.07
CA LEU A 89 -15.03 4.42 -17.19
C LEU A 89 -13.64 3.83 -17.49
N ALA A 90 -12.84 4.52 -18.30
CA ALA A 90 -11.47 4.10 -18.60
C ALA A 90 -10.57 4.17 -17.35
N THR A 91 -10.70 5.25 -16.56
CA THR A 91 -10.00 5.42 -15.29
C THR A 91 -10.40 4.35 -14.28
N LEU A 92 -11.71 4.10 -14.12
CA LEU A 92 -12.22 3.04 -13.24
C LEU A 92 -11.61 1.67 -13.60
N ARG A 93 -11.63 1.28 -14.89
CA ARG A 93 -11.06 0.01 -15.35
C ARG A 93 -9.57 -0.11 -15.05
N ARG A 94 -8.81 0.99 -15.19
CA ARG A 94 -7.38 1.02 -14.87
C ARG A 94 -7.11 0.81 -13.38
N HIS A 95 -7.88 1.46 -12.50
CA HIS A 95 -7.75 1.27 -11.05
C HIS A 95 -8.16 -0.12 -10.61
N VAL A 96 -9.29 -0.66 -11.12
CA VAL A 96 -9.69 -2.06 -10.88
C VAL A 96 -8.58 -3.03 -11.28
N ARG A 97 -8.00 -2.85 -12.48
CA ARG A 97 -6.89 -3.71 -12.94
C ARG A 97 -5.72 -3.65 -11.97
N ARG A 98 -5.28 -2.46 -11.54
CA ARG A 98 -4.19 -2.30 -10.57
C ARG A 98 -4.48 -3.00 -9.26
N LEU A 99 -5.69 -2.85 -8.71
CA LEU A 99 -6.09 -3.53 -7.48
C LEU A 99 -6.02 -5.05 -7.59
N CYS A 100 -6.40 -5.61 -8.75
CA CYS A 100 -6.26 -7.03 -9.04
C CYS A 100 -4.79 -7.45 -9.19
N GLU A 101 -3.98 -6.68 -9.94
CA GLU A 101 -2.56 -6.97 -10.17
C GLU A 101 -1.74 -6.94 -8.88
N VAL A 102 -2.09 -6.05 -7.93
CA VAL A 102 -1.49 -5.99 -6.59
C VAL A 102 -2.02 -7.11 -5.67
N GLY A 103 -3.08 -7.81 -6.08
CA GLY A 103 -3.69 -8.88 -5.29
C GLY A 103 -4.44 -8.39 -4.05
N VAL A 104 -5.08 -7.22 -4.12
CA VAL A 104 -5.94 -6.66 -3.07
C VAL A 104 -7.39 -7.02 -3.29
N ILE A 105 -7.79 -7.18 -4.55
CA ILE A 105 -9.09 -7.69 -4.95
C ILE A 105 -8.92 -8.77 -6.01
N SER A 106 -9.91 -9.62 -6.16
CA SER A 106 -10.04 -10.52 -7.31
C SER A 106 -11.35 -10.26 -8.05
N MET A 107 -11.63 -11.05 -9.07
CA MET A 107 -12.87 -10.95 -9.81
C MET A 107 -13.53 -12.32 -9.91
N LYS A 108 -14.75 -12.41 -9.41
CA LYS A 108 -15.61 -13.57 -9.62
C LYS A 108 -16.47 -13.31 -10.83
N ASP A 109 -16.15 -13.96 -11.95
CA ASP A 109 -16.86 -13.80 -13.22
C ASP A 109 -18.13 -14.64 -13.24
N SER A 110 -19.21 -14.07 -13.78
CA SER A 110 -20.47 -14.76 -13.99
C SER A 110 -20.50 -15.43 -15.36
N PRO A 111 -21.34 -16.45 -15.57
CA PRO A 111 -21.49 -17.12 -16.87
C PRO A 111 -21.88 -16.18 -18.02
N ASN A 112 -22.57 -15.08 -17.72
CA ASN A 112 -23.02 -14.09 -18.72
C ASN A 112 -22.12 -12.85 -18.78
N GLY A 113 -21.00 -12.81 -18.04
CA GLY A 113 -20.06 -11.69 -18.01
C GLY A 113 -20.58 -10.41 -17.33
N LYS A 114 -21.77 -10.45 -16.70
CA LYS A 114 -22.34 -9.30 -15.98
C LYS A 114 -22.17 -9.46 -14.47
N ARG A 115 -21.88 -8.37 -13.78
CA ARG A 115 -21.89 -8.35 -12.31
C ARG A 115 -23.34 -8.31 -11.82
N TRP A 116 -23.66 -9.16 -10.87
CA TRP A 116 -24.95 -9.21 -10.21
C TRP A 116 -24.82 -9.96 -8.89
N GLY A 117 -25.78 -9.77 -7.99
CA GLY A 117 -25.81 -10.51 -6.73
C GLY A 117 -27.20 -10.46 -6.10
N ARG A 118 -27.44 -11.42 -5.24
CA ARG A 118 -28.68 -11.56 -4.48
C ARG A 118 -28.38 -11.85 -3.03
N ARG A 119 -29.10 -11.18 -2.14
CA ARG A 119 -29.10 -11.44 -0.70
C ARG A 119 -30.42 -12.08 -0.27
N ASP A 120 -30.38 -12.82 0.83
CA ASP A 120 -31.58 -13.30 1.51
C ASP A 120 -32.22 -12.18 2.35
N ALA A 121 -33.28 -12.58 3.12
CA ALA A 121 -34.01 -11.64 3.99
C ALA A 121 -33.13 -11.10 5.15
N ASP A 122 -32.11 -11.85 5.57
CA ASP A 122 -31.16 -11.48 6.61
C ASP A 122 -29.99 -10.64 6.06
N GLY A 123 -29.98 -10.36 4.77
CA GLY A 123 -28.94 -9.58 4.09
C GLY A 123 -27.68 -10.38 3.76
N VAL A 124 -27.69 -11.72 3.92
CA VAL A 124 -26.58 -12.60 3.56
C VAL A 124 -26.52 -12.81 2.05
N ILE A 125 -25.33 -12.78 1.48
CA ILE A 125 -25.12 -13.06 0.04
C ILE A 125 -25.39 -14.53 -0.23
N ILE A 126 -26.45 -14.78 -1.02
CA ILE A 126 -26.77 -16.16 -1.52
C ILE A 126 -25.90 -16.47 -2.73
N GLU A 127 -25.79 -15.52 -3.64
CA GLU A 127 -25.01 -15.65 -4.85
C GLU A 127 -24.59 -14.27 -5.34
N ALA A 128 -23.32 -14.12 -5.73
CA ALA A 128 -22.83 -12.87 -6.27
C ALA A 128 -21.63 -13.09 -7.21
N TYR A 129 -21.52 -12.19 -8.19
CA TYR A 129 -20.46 -12.11 -9.18
C TYR A 129 -20.04 -10.65 -9.34
N GLY A 130 -18.75 -10.39 -9.24
CA GLY A 130 -18.21 -9.03 -9.28
C GLY A 130 -16.81 -8.90 -8.70
N PHE A 131 -16.54 -7.79 -8.05
CA PHE A 131 -15.26 -7.54 -7.38
C PHE A 131 -15.26 -8.22 -6.02
N ASP A 132 -14.35 -9.12 -5.82
CA ASP A 132 -14.19 -9.89 -4.59
C ASP A 132 -13.11 -9.26 -3.72
N LEU A 133 -13.45 -8.90 -2.51
CA LEU A 133 -12.56 -8.25 -1.55
C LEU A 133 -11.89 -9.24 -0.57
N ALA A 134 -12.20 -10.53 -0.65
CA ALA A 134 -11.62 -11.55 0.22
C ALA A 134 -10.07 -11.60 0.19
N PRO A 135 -9.36 -11.24 -0.91
CA PRO A 135 -7.90 -11.12 -0.89
C PRO A 135 -7.36 -10.19 0.20
N MET A 136 -8.09 -9.11 0.55
CA MET A 136 -7.67 -8.23 1.64
C MET A 136 -7.70 -8.94 3.00
N ALA A 137 -8.67 -9.83 3.22
CA ALA A 137 -8.71 -10.64 4.44
C ALA A 137 -7.55 -11.64 4.48
N ALA A 138 -7.27 -12.33 3.36
CA ALA A 138 -6.16 -13.27 3.26
C ALA A 138 -4.79 -12.64 3.57
N ARG A 139 -4.62 -11.37 3.21
CA ARG A 139 -3.36 -10.65 3.33
C ARG A 139 -3.29 -9.68 4.51
N ALA A 140 -4.32 -9.66 5.38
CA ALA A 140 -4.37 -8.70 6.47
C ALA A 140 -3.15 -8.80 7.40
N GLU A 141 -2.76 -10.01 7.81
CA GLU A 141 -1.60 -10.24 8.68
C GLU A 141 -0.27 -9.90 7.98
N GLU A 142 -0.13 -10.24 6.69
CA GLU A 142 1.02 -9.84 5.88
C GLU A 142 1.16 -8.31 5.85
N PHE A 143 0.06 -7.60 5.63
CA PHE A 143 0.05 -6.15 5.56
C PHE A 143 0.31 -5.48 6.91
N GLU A 144 -0.21 -6.05 7.99
CA GLU A 144 0.08 -5.58 9.36
C GLU A 144 1.57 -5.73 9.67
N ALA A 145 2.16 -6.89 9.41
CA ALA A 145 3.59 -7.13 9.62
C ALA A 145 4.46 -6.19 8.76
N LEU A 146 4.09 -5.97 7.49
CA LEU A 146 4.77 -5.02 6.61
C LEU A 146 4.67 -3.59 7.16
N TYR A 147 3.50 -3.19 7.65
CA TYR A 147 3.30 -1.87 8.24
C TYR A 147 4.17 -1.65 9.49
N GLU A 148 4.22 -2.63 10.39
CA GLU A 148 5.08 -2.58 11.58
C GLU A 148 6.56 -2.46 11.21
N HIS A 149 7.01 -3.23 10.23
CA HIS A 149 8.38 -3.15 9.72
C HIS A 149 8.70 -1.74 9.18
N LEU A 150 7.83 -1.19 8.33
CA LEU A 150 8.00 0.15 7.79
C LEU A 150 7.99 1.24 8.88
N GLN A 151 7.16 1.08 9.92
CA GLN A 151 7.15 2.01 11.05
C GLN A 151 8.46 1.94 11.86
N ALA A 152 8.97 0.73 12.13
CA ALA A 152 10.24 0.53 12.82
C ALA A 152 11.41 1.16 12.03
N GLU A 153 11.47 0.96 10.72
CA GLU A 153 12.47 1.59 9.86
C GLU A 153 12.40 3.12 9.90
N ARG A 154 11.18 3.68 9.81
CA ARG A 154 10.97 5.14 9.89
C ARG A 154 11.42 5.69 11.23
N ALA A 155 11.08 5.03 12.33
CA ALA A 155 11.50 5.42 13.67
C ALA A 155 13.02 5.38 13.83
N LEU A 156 13.67 4.31 13.34
CA LEU A 156 15.13 4.19 13.34
C LEU A 156 15.79 5.31 12.51
N CYS A 157 15.32 5.55 11.30
CA CYS A 157 15.82 6.63 10.45
C CYS A 157 15.65 8.01 11.12
N ALA A 158 14.52 8.27 11.77
CA ALA A 158 14.28 9.51 12.50
C ALA A 158 15.25 9.67 13.68
N SER A 159 15.45 8.62 14.46
CA SER A 159 16.40 8.58 15.57
C SER A 159 17.83 8.86 15.12
N LEU A 160 18.29 8.17 14.08
CA LEU A 160 19.64 8.37 13.52
C LEU A 160 19.83 9.79 12.97
N ARG A 161 18.84 10.35 12.27
CA ARG A 161 18.88 11.74 11.79
C ARG A 161 19.00 12.75 12.94
N ASN A 162 18.27 12.52 14.02
CA ASN A 162 18.34 13.36 15.21
C ASN A 162 19.74 13.26 15.85
N ALA A 163 20.28 12.06 16.02
CA ALA A 163 21.62 11.84 16.56
C ALA A 163 22.68 12.53 15.70
N ILE A 164 22.64 12.39 14.39
CA ILE A 164 23.55 13.07 13.44
C ILE A 164 23.43 14.60 13.61
N THR A 165 22.21 15.13 13.62
CA THR A 165 21.97 16.58 13.75
C THR A 165 22.55 17.14 15.04
N VAL A 166 22.34 16.46 16.16
CA VAL A 166 22.88 16.85 17.47
C VAL A 166 24.41 16.81 17.46
N THR A 167 24.99 15.71 16.96
CA THR A 167 26.45 15.55 16.86
C THR A 167 27.08 16.62 15.99
N LEU A 168 26.53 16.93 14.84
CA LEU A 168 27.05 17.98 13.96
C LEU A 168 26.98 19.35 14.59
N ARG A 169 25.90 19.69 15.34
CA ARG A 169 25.78 20.93 16.09
C ARG A 169 26.83 21.03 17.20
N MET A 170 27.06 19.91 17.90
CA MET A 170 28.08 19.89 18.97
C MET A 170 29.50 20.08 18.42
N ILE A 171 29.85 19.42 17.32
CA ILE A 171 31.14 19.55 16.65
C ILE A 171 31.35 21.02 16.22
N ARG A 172 30.37 21.59 15.51
CA ARG A 172 30.41 22.98 15.06
C ARG A 172 30.64 23.93 16.22
N ALA A 173 29.84 23.83 17.28
CA ALA A 173 29.96 24.70 18.44
C ALA A 173 31.32 24.60 19.16
N LYS A 174 31.89 23.37 19.20
CA LYS A 174 33.24 23.19 19.79
C LYS A 174 34.33 23.82 18.94
N ILE A 175 34.27 23.70 17.61
CA ILE A 175 35.25 24.32 16.71
C ILE A 175 35.13 25.84 16.79
N GLU A 176 33.93 26.40 16.69
CA GLU A 176 33.70 27.87 16.81
C GLU A 176 34.21 28.40 18.13
N LYS A 177 33.86 27.80 19.27
CA LYS A 177 34.32 28.18 20.57
C LYS A 177 35.84 28.12 20.72
N ALA A 178 36.49 27.13 20.13
CA ALA A 178 37.94 27.01 20.19
C ALA A 178 38.67 28.09 19.37
N LEU A 179 38.12 28.43 18.20
CA LEU A 179 38.62 29.52 17.36
C LEU A 179 38.44 30.88 18.03
N ASP A 180 37.24 31.14 18.59
CA ASP A 180 36.92 32.39 19.28
C ASP A 180 37.79 32.60 20.53
N ALA A 181 38.11 31.51 21.23
CA ALA A 181 38.98 31.55 22.42
C ALA A 181 40.48 31.55 22.08
N GLY A 182 40.88 31.56 20.82
CA GLY A 182 42.26 31.53 20.38
C GLY A 182 43.05 30.31 20.85
N LEU A 183 42.40 29.16 21.04
CA LEU A 183 43.03 27.93 21.52
C LEU A 183 44.06 27.42 20.53
N ARG A 184 45.24 27.01 21.03
CA ARG A 184 46.23 26.34 20.16
C ARG A 184 45.72 24.99 19.71
N GLY A 185 45.77 24.71 18.38
CA GLY A 185 45.36 23.44 17.82
C GLY A 185 44.99 23.54 16.31
N PRO A 186 44.71 22.44 15.65
CA PRO A 186 44.41 22.39 14.22
C PRO A 186 42.96 22.79 13.89
N TRP A 187 42.38 23.76 14.59
CA TRP A 187 40.96 24.08 14.52
C TRP A 187 40.50 24.54 13.14
N ALA A 188 41.33 25.30 12.41
CA ALA A 188 41.02 25.70 11.04
C ALA A 188 40.97 24.51 10.08
N ASN A 189 41.86 23.55 10.25
CA ASN A 189 41.84 22.31 9.48
C ASN A 189 40.59 21.48 9.79
N LEU A 190 40.26 21.32 11.07
CA LEU A 190 39.03 20.63 11.51
C LEU A 190 37.77 21.28 10.95
N GLN A 191 37.73 22.61 10.86
CA GLN A 191 36.62 23.35 10.25
C GLN A 191 36.48 23.01 8.76
N ASN A 192 37.58 22.87 8.01
CA ASN A 192 37.54 22.48 6.60
C ASN A 192 37.06 21.04 6.42
N VAL A 193 37.62 20.12 7.20
CA VAL A 193 37.19 18.69 7.18
C VAL A 193 35.72 18.57 7.55
N PHE A 194 35.26 19.35 8.53
CA PHE A 194 33.84 19.37 8.89
C PHE A 194 32.94 19.88 7.77
N ARG A 195 33.38 20.87 7.00
CA ARG A 195 32.66 21.40 5.86
C ARG A 195 32.55 20.34 4.74
N GLU A 196 33.66 19.70 4.39
CA GLU A 196 33.68 18.60 3.41
C GLU A 196 32.76 17.45 3.80
N LEU A 197 32.74 17.10 5.09
CA LEU A 197 31.84 16.08 5.62
C LEU A 197 30.37 16.47 5.46
N LEU A 198 30.03 17.74 5.69
CA LEU A 198 28.64 18.23 5.49
C LEU A 198 28.21 18.18 4.02
N GLU A 199 29.13 18.48 3.09
CA GLU A 199 28.88 18.42 1.65
C GLU A 199 28.70 16.97 1.14
N GLY A 200 29.35 16.01 1.80
CA GLY A 200 29.24 14.58 1.49
C GLY A 200 28.00 13.89 2.07
N LEU A 201 27.24 14.55 2.95
CA LEU A 201 26.04 13.93 3.52
C LEU A 201 24.90 13.86 2.48
N PRO A 202 24.20 12.72 2.38
CA PRO A 202 23.12 12.57 1.44
C PRO A 202 21.98 13.55 1.73
N ALA A 203 21.38 14.10 0.67
CA ALA A 203 20.23 14.99 0.79
C ALA A 203 19.07 14.34 1.52
N ARG A 204 18.35 15.10 2.33
CA ARG A 204 17.25 14.63 3.19
C ARG A 204 16.16 13.84 2.43
N SER A 205 16.01 14.08 1.12
CA SER A 205 15.02 13.44 0.27
C SER A 205 15.39 12.04 -0.20
N GLU A 206 16.68 11.64 -0.13
CA GLU A 206 17.16 10.36 -0.68
C GLU A 206 17.05 9.20 0.33
N SER A 207 16.79 9.49 1.59
CA SER A 207 16.78 8.52 2.69
C SER A 207 15.38 8.13 3.19
N GLU A 208 14.34 8.23 2.34
CA GLU A 208 13.01 7.77 2.73
C GLU A 208 12.90 6.24 2.58
N PRO A 209 12.57 5.49 3.64
CA PRO A 209 12.43 4.03 3.62
C PRO A 209 11.51 3.51 2.50
N ASP A 210 10.42 4.23 2.22
CA ASP A 210 9.47 3.89 1.16
C ASP A 210 10.08 3.94 -0.25
N ARG A 211 11.13 4.73 -0.48
CA ARG A 211 11.86 4.78 -1.76
C ARG A 211 12.82 3.62 -1.90
N VAL A 212 13.48 3.25 -0.82
CA VAL A 212 14.42 2.12 -0.77
C VAL A 212 13.66 0.82 -0.99
N TYR A 213 12.54 0.63 -0.30
CA TYR A 213 11.70 -0.56 -0.45
C TYR A 213 11.15 -0.71 -1.88
N ARG A 214 10.65 0.37 -2.50
CA ARG A 214 10.19 0.33 -3.90
C ARG A 214 11.31 0.02 -4.88
N ARG A 215 12.52 0.47 -4.60
CA ARG A 215 13.70 0.25 -5.46
C ARG A 215 14.23 -1.18 -5.32
N SER A 216 14.23 -1.77 -4.13
CA SER A 216 14.62 -3.15 -3.92
C SER A 216 13.64 -4.12 -4.59
N LYS A 217 12.33 -3.90 -4.42
CA LYS A 217 11.30 -4.72 -5.05
C LYS A 217 11.33 -4.64 -6.59
N SER A 218 11.62 -3.45 -7.16
CA SER A 218 11.78 -3.31 -8.60
C SER A 218 13.05 -3.96 -9.17
N LEU A 219 14.00 -4.35 -8.32
CA LEU A 219 15.23 -5.07 -8.70
C LEU A 219 15.03 -6.60 -8.59
N GLU A 220 14.20 -7.05 -7.65
CA GLU A 220 13.83 -8.47 -7.50
C GLU A 220 12.86 -8.94 -8.60
N ASP A 221 12.04 -8.04 -9.14
CA ASP A 221 11.06 -8.30 -10.22
C ASP A 221 11.68 -8.20 -11.65
N ARG A 222 13.00 -8.07 -11.80
CA ARG A 222 13.65 -8.12 -13.10
C ARG A 222 14.09 -9.55 -13.42
N PRO A 223 13.63 -10.08 -14.59
CA PRO A 223 14.00 -11.42 -15.05
C PRO A 223 15.51 -11.54 -15.32
#